data_f5869ef896238f9debf21cc672e3d736
#
_entry.id   f5869ef896238f9debf21cc672e3d736
#
_cell.length_a   1.000
_cell.length_b   1.000
_cell.length_c   1.000
_cell.angle_alpha   90.00
_cell.angle_beta   90.00
_cell.angle_gamma   90.00
#
_symmetry.space_group_name_H-M   'P 1'
#
loop_
_entity.id
_entity.type
_entity.pdbx_description
1 polymer ?
#
loop_
_entity_poly.entity_id
_entity_poly.type
_entity_poly.pdbx_seq_one_letter_code
_entity_poly.pdbx_strand_id
1 'polypeptide(L)'
;MDLTQLEMFNAVATTGSITQAAQKVHRVPSNLTTRIRQLEADLGVELFIRENQRLRLSPAGHSFLRYSQQILALVDEARMVVAGDEPQGLFSLGSLESTAAVRIPTTLAHFNQRYPKIHLALSTGPSGTMIDGVLEGALSAAFVDGPLVHPGLEGLPVFPEEMMIVTPYGHAPIARASEVNGANVYAFRANCSYRRHFESWFHADRATPGRIHEMESYHGMLACVIAGAGLALIPRSMLESMPGHQQVSAWPLAEEWRWLTTWLVWRRGAKTRQLEAFIALLNEDRQTAVSP
;
A
#
# COMPACT_ATOMS: atom_id res chain seq x y z
N MET A 1 -25.55 9.34 18.84
CA MET A 1 -24.24 9.40 18.14
C MET A 1 -24.19 10.66 17.31
N ASP A 2 -23.10 11.50 17.40
CA ASP A 2 -22.86 12.72 16.64
C ASP A 2 -21.40 12.80 16.12
N LEU A 3 -21.13 13.73 15.20
CA LEU A 3 -19.80 13.87 14.58
C LEU A 3 -18.70 14.20 15.59
N THR A 4 -19.01 15.00 16.61
CA THR A 4 -18.05 15.35 17.67
C THR A 4 -17.65 14.12 18.48
N GLN A 5 -18.58 13.21 18.74
CA GLN A 5 -18.28 11.93 19.39
C GLN A 5 -17.37 11.06 18.53
N LEU A 6 -17.56 11.03 17.21
CA LEU A 6 -16.68 10.30 16.27
C LEU A 6 -15.26 10.90 16.23
N GLU A 7 -15.14 12.24 16.19
CA GLU A 7 -13.84 12.94 16.25
C GLU A 7 -13.09 12.61 17.56
N MET A 8 -13.79 12.67 18.71
CA MET A 8 -13.24 12.35 20.01
C MET A 8 -12.82 10.87 20.10
N PHE A 9 -13.66 9.96 19.60
CA PHE A 9 -13.35 8.52 19.56
C PHE A 9 -12.08 8.26 18.74
N ASN A 10 -11.98 8.83 17.53
CA ASN A 10 -10.79 8.71 16.67
C ASN A 10 -9.53 9.28 17.32
N ALA A 11 -9.63 10.40 18.01
CA ALA A 11 -8.51 11.00 18.74
C ALA A 11 -8.00 10.08 19.85
N VAL A 12 -8.91 9.45 20.61
CA VAL A 12 -8.57 8.50 21.68
C VAL A 12 -7.98 7.22 21.09
N ALA A 13 -8.56 6.69 20.02
CA ALA A 13 -8.07 5.51 19.33
C ALA A 13 -6.64 5.68 18.80
N THR A 14 -6.33 6.87 18.27
CA THR A 14 -5.01 7.19 17.72
C THR A 14 -3.95 7.41 18.80
N THR A 15 -4.31 8.06 19.92
CA THR A 15 -3.34 8.45 20.97
C THR A 15 -3.19 7.41 22.06
N GLY A 16 -4.17 6.52 22.24
CA GLY A 16 -4.24 5.58 23.38
C GLY A 16 -4.40 6.26 24.75
N SER A 17 -4.70 7.57 24.78
CA SER A 17 -4.74 8.39 26.00
C SER A 17 -5.83 9.45 25.92
N ILE A 18 -6.72 9.44 26.92
CA ILE A 18 -7.76 10.47 27.05
C ILE A 18 -7.17 11.89 27.15
N THR A 19 -6.07 12.05 27.88
CA THR A 19 -5.43 13.36 28.08
C THR A 19 -4.83 13.90 26.79
N GLN A 20 -4.10 13.07 26.05
CA GLN A 20 -3.50 13.45 24.77
C GLN A 20 -4.57 13.70 23.70
N ALA A 21 -5.60 12.85 23.66
CA ALA A 21 -6.73 13.05 22.77
C ALA A 21 -7.46 14.38 23.05
N ALA A 22 -7.67 14.70 24.32
CA ALA A 22 -8.32 15.95 24.72
C ALA A 22 -7.52 17.19 24.25
N GLN A 23 -6.21 17.16 24.36
CA GLN A 23 -5.33 18.21 23.82
C GLN A 23 -5.47 18.32 22.30
N LYS A 24 -5.46 17.17 21.58
CA LYS A 24 -5.58 17.12 20.12
C LYS A 24 -6.89 17.73 19.60
N VAL A 25 -8.01 17.51 20.31
CA VAL A 25 -9.32 18.03 19.90
C VAL A 25 -9.73 19.33 20.65
N HIS A 26 -8.79 19.96 21.35
CA HIS A 26 -9.00 21.21 22.10
C HIS A 26 -10.17 21.14 23.10
N ARG A 27 -10.23 20.06 23.87
CA ARG A 27 -11.25 19.81 24.90
C ARG A 27 -10.62 19.41 26.23
N VAL A 28 -11.43 19.38 27.29
CA VAL A 28 -10.99 18.89 28.61
C VAL A 28 -11.18 17.36 28.71
N PRO A 29 -10.29 16.64 29.43
CA PRO A 29 -10.34 15.18 29.54
C PRO A 29 -11.66 14.62 30.09
N SER A 30 -12.30 15.33 31.03
CA SER A 30 -13.59 14.92 31.59
C SER A 30 -14.71 14.92 30.55
N ASN A 31 -14.70 15.90 29.63
CA ASN A 31 -15.67 15.99 28.54
C ASN A 31 -15.49 14.79 27.57
N LEU A 32 -14.23 14.49 27.18
CA LEU A 32 -13.95 13.33 26.34
C LEU A 32 -14.45 12.01 26.98
N THR A 33 -14.16 11.81 28.26
CA THR A 33 -14.59 10.61 28.98
C THR A 33 -16.11 10.48 28.96
N THR A 34 -16.83 11.56 29.21
CA THR A 34 -18.30 11.56 29.21
C THR A 34 -18.85 11.27 27.82
N ARG A 35 -18.29 11.91 26.78
CA ARG A 35 -18.74 11.73 25.40
C ARG A 35 -18.47 10.33 24.85
N ILE A 36 -17.32 9.73 25.18
CA ILE A 36 -17.01 8.34 24.80
C ILE A 36 -17.99 7.39 25.49
N ARG A 37 -18.25 7.55 26.80
CA ARG A 37 -19.23 6.72 27.51
C ARG A 37 -20.65 6.84 26.94
N GLN A 38 -21.07 8.04 26.56
CA GLN A 38 -22.35 8.24 25.87
C GLN A 38 -22.39 7.50 24.53
N LEU A 39 -21.30 7.57 23.74
CA LEU A 39 -21.19 6.84 22.48
C LEU A 39 -21.28 5.32 22.68
N GLU A 40 -20.55 4.78 23.66
CA GLU A 40 -20.59 3.36 24.02
C GLU A 40 -22.00 2.95 24.49
N ALA A 41 -22.67 3.78 25.29
CA ALA A 41 -24.05 3.53 25.71
C ALA A 41 -25.04 3.56 24.54
N ASP A 42 -24.91 4.52 23.61
CA ASP A 42 -25.74 4.61 22.40
C ASP A 42 -25.57 3.36 21.51
N LEU A 43 -24.36 2.83 21.43
CA LEU A 43 -24.03 1.64 20.61
C LEU A 43 -24.27 0.31 21.33
N GLY A 44 -24.44 0.34 22.67
CA GLY A 44 -24.63 -0.84 23.49
C GLY A 44 -23.40 -1.74 23.63
N VAL A 45 -22.21 -1.23 23.32
CA VAL A 45 -20.94 -1.98 23.37
C VAL A 45 -19.80 -1.08 23.85
N GLU A 46 -18.83 -1.67 24.53
CA GLU A 46 -17.59 -1.01 24.89
C GLU A 46 -16.66 -0.93 23.68
N LEU A 47 -16.20 0.28 23.34
CA LEU A 47 -15.25 0.53 22.26
C LEU A 47 -13.81 0.49 22.76
N PHE A 48 -13.60 0.72 24.07
CA PHE A 48 -12.28 0.69 24.68
C PHE A 48 -12.27 -0.29 25.87
N ILE A 49 -11.12 -0.97 26.02
CA ILE A 49 -10.78 -1.79 27.17
C ILE A 49 -9.58 -1.20 27.90
N ARG A 50 -9.53 -1.37 29.21
CA ARG A 50 -8.37 -1.02 30.04
C ARG A 50 -7.51 -2.24 30.28
N GLU A 51 -6.29 -2.21 29.75
CA GLU A 51 -5.31 -3.26 29.93
C GLU A 51 -3.99 -2.66 30.40
N ASN A 52 -3.46 -3.12 31.54
CA ASN A 52 -2.19 -2.63 32.11
C ASN A 52 -2.10 -1.10 32.22
N GLN A 53 -3.16 -0.45 32.71
CA GLN A 53 -3.31 1.00 32.84
C GLN A 53 -3.31 1.78 31.49
N ARG A 54 -3.36 1.09 30.36
CA ARG A 54 -3.48 1.69 29.03
C ARG A 54 -4.88 1.48 28.47
N LEU A 55 -5.32 2.46 27.70
CA LEU A 55 -6.57 2.37 26.97
C LEU A 55 -6.30 1.76 25.59
N ARG A 56 -6.98 0.67 25.27
CA ARG A 56 -6.88 -0.02 23.98
C ARG A 56 -8.26 -0.17 23.36
N LEU A 57 -8.31 -0.26 22.05
CA LEU A 57 -9.57 -0.58 21.37
C LEU A 57 -10.00 -2.02 21.69
N SER A 58 -11.30 -2.19 21.94
CA SER A 58 -11.93 -3.51 21.94
C SER A 58 -12.06 -4.05 20.49
N PRO A 59 -12.41 -5.32 20.28
CA PRO A 59 -12.74 -5.82 18.94
C PRO A 59 -13.85 -5.00 18.26
N ALA A 60 -14.88 -4.57 19.00
CA ALA A 60 -15.92 -3.68 18.53
C ALA A 60 -15.35 -2.27 18.20
N GLY A 61 -14.43 -1.77 19.04
CA GLY A 61 -13.74 -0.51 18.82
C GLY A 61 -12.90 -0.51 17.55
N HIS A 62 -12.17 -1.59 17.24
CA HIS A 62 -11.45 -1.73 15.98
C HIS A 62 -12.38 -1.70 14.77
N SER A 63 -13.49 -2.41 14.83
CA SER A 63 -14.51 -2.39 13.77
C SER A 63 -15.14 -1.01 13.61
N PHE A 64 -15.47 -0.35 14.72
CA PHE A 64 -16.10 0.96 14.72
C PHE A 64 -15.15 2.07 14.27
N LEU A 65 -13.84 1.97 14.57
CA LEU A 65 -12.84 2.95 14.13
C LEU A 65 -12.85 3.12 12.61
N ARG A 66 -12.91 2.03 11.90
CA ARG A 66 -13.00 2.03 10.44
C ARG A 66 -14.18 2.83 9.92
N TYR A 67 -15.38 2.58 10.46
CA TYR A 67 -16.60 3.29 10.04
C TYR A 67 -16.59 4.75 10.47
N SER A 68 -16.12 5.06 11.67
CA SER A 68 -16.07 6.45 12.15
C SER A 68 -15.13 7.31 11.31
N GLN A 69 -13.99 6.78 10.88
CA GLN A 69 -13.07 7.46 9.96
C GLN A 69 -13.71 7.70 8.60
N GLN A 70 -14.45 6.72 8.06
CA GLN A 70 -15.16 6.86 6.79
C GLN A 70 -16.28 7.91 6.85
N ILE A 71 -17.03 7.95 7.94
CA ILE A 71 -18.09 8.96 8.12
C ILE A 71 -17.49 10.37 8.17
N LEU A 72 -16.42 10.57 8.95
CA LEU A 72 -15.76 11.88 9.05
C LEU A 72 -15.16 12.31 7.70
N ALA A 73 -14.52 11.40 6.98
CA ALA A 73 -13.99 11.67 5.65
C ALA A 73 -15.10 12.08 4.65
N LEU A 74 -16.25 11.40 4.69
CA LEU A 74 -17.41 11.72 3.84
C LEU A 74 -18.03 13.08 4.19
N VAL A 75 -18.07 13.45 5.47
CA VAL A 75 -18.53 14.77 5.91
C VAL A 75 -17.60 15.88 5.41
N ASP A 76 -16.28 15.66 5.49
CA ASP A 76 -15.31 16.64 5.00
C ASP A 76 -15.38 16.75 3.46
N GLU A 77 -15.56 15.65 2.76
CA GLU A 77 -15.80 15.62 1.31
C GLU A 77 -17.07 16.43 0.94
N ALA A 78 -18.19 16.19 1.64
CA ALA A 78 -19.43 16.90 1.39
C ALA A 78 -19.28 18.42 1.61
N ARG A 79 -18.56 18.84 2.65
CA ARG A 79 -18.24 20.25 2.91
C ARG A 79 -17.43 20.87 1.77
N MET A 80 -16.39 20.15 1.30
CA MET A 80 -15.54 20.60 0.19
C MET A 80 -16.32 20.73 -1.13
N VAL A 81 -17.21 19.78 -1.43
CA VAL A 81 -18.05 19.82 -2.65
C VAL A 81 -18.93 21.07 -2.65
N VAL A 82 -19.58 21.39 -1.52
CA VAL A 82 -20.47 22.56 -1.41
C VAL A 82 -19.70 23.88 -1.43
N ALA A 83 -18.51 23.92 -0.85
CA ALA A 83 -17.67 25.11 -0.84
C ALA A 83 -17.07 25.45 -2.22
N GLY A 84 -17.09 24.53 -3.19
CA GLY A 84 -16.47 24.73 -4.51
C GLY A 84 -14.94 24.84 -4.48
N ASP A 85 -14.32 24.51 -3.35
CA ASP A 85 -12.88 24.65 -3.12
C ASP A 85 -12.05 23.65 -3.91
N GLU A 86 -10.77 24.00 -4.10
CA GLU A 86 -9.75 23.07 -4.60
C GLU A 86 -9.66 21.84 -3.70
N PRO A 87 -9.26 20.66 -4.28
CA PRO A 87 -9.03 19.47 -3.48
C PRO A 87 -8.05 19.74 -2.33
N GLN A 88 -8.41 19.36 -1.12
CA GLN A 88 -7.61 19.58 0.10
C GLN A 88 -7.81 18.45 1.12
N GLY A 89 -7.04 18.47 2.21
CA GLY A 89 -7.14 17.48 3.28
C GLY A 89 -6.23 16.29 3.08
N LEU A 90 -6.46 15.19 3.81
CA LEU A 90 -5.60 14.02 3.80
C LEU A 90 -5.88 13.12 2.58
N PHE A 91 -4.82 12.74 1.88
CA PHE A 91 -4.84 11.71 0.83
C PHE A 91 -3.84 10.61 1.20
N SER A 92 -4.34 9.48 1.70
CA SER A 92 -3.53 8.33 2.12
C SER A 92 -3.37 7.37 0.94
N LEU A 93 -2.15 7.24 0.44
CA LEU A 93 -1.81 6.41 -0.72
C LEU A 93 -0.94 5.23 -0.28
N GLY A 94 -1.37 4.03 -0.63
CA GLY A 94 -0.58 2.81 -0.49
C GLY A 94 0.21 2.50 -1.77
N SER A 95 1.33 1.79 -1.66
CA SER A 95 2.09 1.37 -2.84
C SER A 95 2.93 0.13 -2.61
N LEU A 96 3.15 -0.64 -3.67
CA LEU A 96 4.27 -1.58 -3.73
C LEU A 96 5.58 -0.82 -3.62
N GLU A 97 6.60 -1.42 -3.02
CA GLU A 97 7.92 -0.80 -2.88
C GLU A 97 8.52 -0.42 -4.23
N SER A 98 8.51 -1.31 -5.23
CA SER A 98 9.03 -1.03 -6.56
C SER A 98 8.32 0.14 -7.24
N THR A 99 6.99 0.20 -7.13
CA THR A 99 6.19 1.29 -7.70
C THR A 99 6.52 2.63 -7.02
N ALA A 100 6.61 2.63 -5.68
CA ALA A 100 6.97 3.82 -4.91
C ALA A 100 8.39 4.31 -5.22
N ALA A 101 9.34 3.40 -5.46
CA ALA A 101 10.72 3.73 -5.73
C ALA A 101 10.96 4.28 -7.13
N VAL A 102 10.28 3.72 -8.17
CA VAL A 102 10.67 4.00 -9.56
C VAL A 102 9.56 4.54 -10.48
N ARG A 103 8.28 4.34 -10.12
CA ARG A 103 7.17 4.71 -11.02
C ARG A 103 6.50 6.03 -10.68
N ILE A 104 6.29 6.30 -9.39
CA ILE A 104 5.46 7.42 -8.96
C ILE A 104 6.21 8.62 -8.34
N PRO A 105 7.53 8.63 -8.13
CA PRO A 105 8.18 9.76 -7.46
C PRO A 105 7.94 11.10 -8.16
N THR A 106 8.05 11.14 -9.49
CA THR A 106 7.80 12.36 -10.28
C THR A 106 6.34 12.81 -10.15
N THR A 107 5.39 11.89 -10.28
CA THR A 107 3.95 12.19 -10.12
C THR A 107 3.63 12.69 -8.72
N LEU A 108 4.25 12.12 -7.68
CA LEU A 108 4.09 12.61 -6.30
C LEU A 108 4.61 14.03 -6.12
N ALA A 109 5.77 14.35 -6.73
CA ALA A 109 6.34 15.69 -6.70
C ALA A 109 5.42 16.70 -7.43
N HIS A 110 4.95 16.38 -8.63
CA HIS A 110 4.00 17.21 -9.38
C HIS A 110 2.68 17.39 -8.63
N PHE A 111 2.18 16.31 -7.99
CA PHE A 111 0.95 16.37 -7.21
C PHE A 111 1.06 17.31 -6.02
N ASN A 112 2.14 17.25 -5.25
CA ASN A 112 2.40 18.15 -4.15
C ASN A 112 2.53 19.63 -4.59
N GLN A 113 3.14 19.87 -5.75
CA GLN A 113 3.25 21.22 -6.30
C GLN A 113 1.91 21.79 -6.78
N ARG A 114 1.12 20.96 -7.47
CA ARG A 114 -0.16 21.38 -8.06
C ARG A 114 -1.29 21.51 -7.02
N TYR A 115 -1.25 20.70 -5.96
CA TYR A 115 -2.28 20.64 -4.91
C TYR A 115 -1.68 20.80 -3.50
N PRO A 116 -1.11 21.97 -3.16
CA PRO A 116 -0.38 22.15 -1.90
C PRO A 116 -1.27 22.06 -0.65
N LYS A 117 -2.61 22.13 -0.82
CA LYS A 117 -3.57 21.95 0.29
C LYS A 117 -3.89 20.49 0.59
N ILE A 118 -3.41 19.54 -0.25
CA ILE A 118 -3.54 18.11 0.00
C ILE A 118 -2.34 17.64 0.84
N HIS A 119 -2.63 17.04 1.97
CA HIS A 119 -1.62 16.35 2.77
C HIS A 119 -1.50 14.91 2.29
N LEU A 120 -0.52 14.65 1.43
CA LEU A 120 -0.24 13.31 0.91
C LEU A 120 0.52 12.49 1.95
N ALA A 121 -0.06 11.34 2.35
CA ALA A 121 0.59 10.33 3.19
C ALA A 121 0.84 9.08 2.36
N LEU A 122 2.11 8.71 2.16
CA LEU A 122 2.50 7.50 1.43
C LEU A 122 2.89 6.39 2.38
N SER A 123 2.36 5.19 2.14
CA SER A 123 2.74 3.95 2.83
C SER A 123 3.15 2.89 1.82
N THR A 124 4.18 2.11 2.11
CA THR A 124 4.61 1.01 1.24
C THR A 124 4.41 -0.34 1.92
N GLY A 125 4.15 -1.36 1.12
CA GLY A 125 3.99 -2.72 1.61
C GLY A 125 3.52 -3.71 0.54
N PRO A 126 3.32 -4.98 0.92
CA PRO A 126 2.81 -6.01 0.01
C PRO A 126 1.38 -5.72 -0.45
N SER A 127 1.03 -6.19 -1.67
CA SER A 127 -0.31 -5.99 -2.25
C SER A 127 -1.45 -6.35 -1.30
N GLY A 128 -1.35 -7.46 -0.57
CA GLY A 128 -2.40 -7.87 0.38
C GLY A 128 -2.64 -6.81 1.47
N THR A 129 -1.59 -6.32 2.10
CA THR A 129 -1.68 -5.26 3.13
C THR A 129 -2.25 -3.96 2.56
N MET A 130 -1.87 -3.60 1.34
CA MET A 130 -2.38 -2.40 0.67
C MET A 130 -3.87 -2.53 0.34
N ILE A 131 -4.29 -3.70 -0.14
CA ILE A 131 -5.69 -4.03 -0.42
C ILE A 131 -6.53 -3.95 0.85
N ASP A 132 -6.07 -4.58 1.93
CA ASP A 132 -6.75 -4.54 3.24
C ASP A 132 -6.90 -3.09 3.72
N GLY A 133 -5.83 -2.28 3.63
CA GLY A 133 -5.86 -0.87 3.98
C GLY A 133 -6.90 -0.05 3.20
N VAL A 134 -7.07 -0.34 1.90
CA VAL A 134 -8.11 0.30 1.06
C VAL A 134 -9.51 -0.17 1.46
N LEU A 135 -9.72 -1.46 1.65
CA LEU A 135 -11.01 -2.03 2.07
C LEU A 135 -11.43 -1.52 3.45
N GLU A 136 -10.49 -1.38 4.34
CA GLU A 136 -10.71 -0.85 5.69
C GLU A 136 -10.86 0.67 5.74
N GLY A 137 -10.50 1.38 4.66
CA GLY A 137 -10.57 2.83 4.58
C GLY A 137 -9.41 3.55 5.27
N ALA A 138 -8.37 2.84 5.67
CA ALA A 138 -7.11 3.42 6.15
C ALA A 138 -6.30 4.07 5.01
N LEU A 139 -6.47 3.55 3.79
CA LEU A 139 -5.92 4.11 2.55
C LEU A 139 -7.04 4.58 1.64
N SER A 140 -6.86 5.74 1.02
CA SER A 140 -7.77 6.29 0.00
C SER A 140 -7.66 5.50 -1.31
N ALA A 141 -6.45 5.11 -1.67
CA ALA A 141 -6.13 4.29 -2.84
C ALA A 141 -4.80 3.56 -2.63
N ALA A 142 -4.52 2.55 -3.46
CA ALA A 142 -3.23 1.87 -3.43
C ALA A 142 -2.80 1.35 -4.80
N PHE A 143 -1.49 1.36 -5.05
CA PHE A 143 -0.87 0.63 -6.14
C PHE A 143 -0.60 -0.81 -5.72
N VAL A 144 -1.18 -1.75 -6.44
CA VAL A 144 -1.10 -3.19 -6.17
C VAL A 144 -0.85 -3.97 -7.46
N ASP A 145 -0.43 -5.21 -7.35
CA ASP A 145 -0.36 -6.12 -8.48
C ASP A 145 -1.78 -6.58 -8.88
N GLY A 146 -2.07 -6.56 -10.18
CA GLY A 146 -3.36 -6.91 -10.74
C GLY A 146 -3.28 -7.89 -11.90
N PRO A 147 -4.42 -8.23 -12.51
CA PRO A 147 -5.75 -7.67 -12.30
C PRO A 147 -6.37 -8.11 -10.98
N LEU A 148 -6.97 -7.15 -10.27
CA LEU A 148 -7.65 -7.43 -9.01
C LEU A 148 -9.16 -7.53 -9.23
N VAL A 149 -9.73 -8.72 -9.02
CA VAL A 149 -11.18 -8.94 -9.05
C VAL A 149 -11.69 -9.04 -7.61
N HIS A 150 -12.23 -7.94 -7.10
CA HIS A 150 -12.82 -7.89 -5.76
C HIS A 150 -14.10 -7.03 -5.78
N PRO A 151 -15.24 -7.51 -5.24
CA PRO A 151 -16.53 -6.80 -5.32
C PRO A 151 -16.53 -5.43 -4.63
N GLY A 152 -15.70 -5.24 -3.62
CA GLY A 152 -15.56 -4.00 -2.85
C GLY A 152 -14.57 -3.00 -3.44
N LEU A 153 -13.88 -3.33 -4.54
CA LEU A 153 -12.86 -2.48 -5.13
C LEU A 153 -13.18 -2.09 -6.57
N GLU A 154 -12.64 -0.96 -6.96
CA GLU A 154 -12.53 -0.45 -8.31
C GLU A 154 -11.07 -0.12 -8.57
N GLY A 155 -10.66 -0.09 -9.83
CA GLY A 155 -9.29 0.25 -10.17
C GLY A 155 -9.06 0.36 -11.67
N LEU A 156 -7.84 0.79 -12.00
CA LEU A 156 -7.38 0.92 -13.37
C LEU A 156 -5.94 0.41 -13.50
N PRO A 157 -5.57 -0.19 -14.65
CA PRO A 157 -4.19 -0.59 -14.92
C PRO A 157 -3.31 0.64 -15.15
N VAL A 158 -2.13 0.64 -14.54
CA VAL A 158 -1.25 1.83 -14.56
C VAL A 158 0.10 1.55 -15.20
N PHE A 159 0.86 0.58 -14.67
CA PHE A 159 2.21 0.32 -15.14
C PHE A 159 2.40 -1.16 -15.51
N PRO A 160 2.83 -1.45 -16.75
CA PRO A 160 3.33 -2.78 -17.07
C PRO A 160 4.69 -2.98 -16.39
N GLU A 161 4.92 -4.17 -15.83
CA GLU A 161 6.16 -4.55 -15.18
C GLU A 161 6.71 -5.82 -15.80
N GLU A 162 7.90 -5.75 -16.36
CA GLU A 162 8.62 -6.90 -16.87
C GLU A 162 9.39 -7.58 -15.74
N MET A 163 9.09 -8.86 -15.50
CA MET A 163 9.68 -9.61 -14.40
C MET A 163 10.97 -10.31 -14.86
N MET A 164 12.05 -10.05 -14.10
CA MET A 164 13.39 -10.57 -14.38
C MET A 164 13.82 -11.54 -13.29
N ILE A 165 14.33 -12.72 -13.69
CA ILE A 165 15.14 -13.53 -12.81
C ILE A 165 16.53 -12.95 -12.74
N VAL A 166 16.97 -12.63 -11.54
CA VAL A 166 18.27 -12.04 -11.26
C VAL A 166 19.15 -13.08 -10.58
N THR A 167 20.32 -13.33 -11.15
CA THR A 167 21.26 -14.39 -10.74
C THR A 167 22.66 -13.81 -10.59
N PRO A 168 23.58 -14.52 -9.92
CA PRO A 168 24.99 -14.14 -9.89
C PRO A 168 25.53 -13.91 -11.30
N TYR A 169 26.50 -12.99 -11.42
CA TYR A 169 27.12 -12.64 -12.69
C TYR A 169 27.70 -13.87 -13.40
N GLY A 170 27.50 -13.95 -14.72
CA GLY A 170 27.99 -15.05 -15.55
C GLY A 170 27.10 -16.31 -15.52
N HIS A 171 25.98 -16.30 -14.83
CA HIS A 171 25.02 -17.40 -14.91
C HIS A 171 24.46 -17.54 -16.34
N ALA A 172 24.30 -18.78 -16.81
CA ALA A 172 23.69 -19.06 -18.12
C ALA A 172 22.24 -18.51 -18.20
N PRO A 173 21.72 -18.23 -19.40
CA PRO A 173 20.32 -17.86 -19.59
C PRO A 173 19.37 -18.86 -18.94
N ILE A 174 18.32 -18.35 -18.32
CA ILE A 174 17.27 -19.14 -17.66
C ILE A 174 15.97 -18.93 -18.43
N ALA A 175 15.46 -20.02 -18.99
CA ALA A 175 14.15 -20.06 -19.65
C ALA A 175 13.08 -20.74 -18.79
N ARG A 176 13.48 -21.69 -17.93
CA ARG A 176 12.59 -22.54 -17.15
C ARG A 176 13.02 -22.64 -15.69
N ALA A 177 12.06 -22.82 -14.80
CA ALA A 177 12.31 -22.96 -13.37
C ALA A 177 13.12 -24.25 -13.03
N SER A 178 12.98 -25.30 -13.84
CA SER A 178 13.75 -26.53 -13.68
C SER A 178 15.27 -26.36 -13.83
N GLU A 179 15.71 -25.30 -14.54
CA GLU A 179 17.15 -25.00 -14.72
C GLU A 179 17.78 -24.40 -13.44
N VAL A 180 16.96 -23.96 -12.51
CA VAL A 180 17.35 -23.42 -11.19
C VAL A 180 16.68 -24.18 -10.05
N ASN A 181 16.28 -25.41 -10.28
CA ASN A 181 15.68 -26.27 -9.26
C ASN A 181 16.61 -26.43 -8.05
N GLY A 182 16.09 -26.24 -6.84
CA GLY A 182 16.85 -26.32 -5.61
C GLY A 182 17.72 -25.09 -5.29
N ALA A 183 17.73 -24.06 -6.15
CA ALA A 183 18.47 -22.83 -5.88
C ALA A 183 17.84 -22.03 -4.72
N ASN A 184 18.66 -21.41 -3.88
CA ASN A 184 18.18 -20.49 -2.86
C ASN A 184 17.56 -19.23 -3.48
N VAL A 185 16.49 -18.75 -2.89
CA VAL A 185 15.70 -17.63 -3.40
C VAL A 185 15.61 -16.53 -2.34
N TYR A 186 15.81 -15.29 -2.74
CA TYR A 186 15.55 -14.10 -1.94
C TYR A 186 14.23 -13.48 -2.42
N ALA A 187 13.27 -13.36 -1.54
CA ALA A 187 11.92 -12.90 -1.86
C ALA A 187 11.29 -12.14 -0.69
N PHE A 188 10.26 -11.35 -0.98
CA PHE A 188 9.41 -10.75 0.05
C PHE A 188 8.64 -11.80 0.85
N ARG A 189 7.90 -11.36 1.87
CA ARG A 189 7.02 -12.22 2.68
C ARG A 189 5.94 -12.90 1.84
N ALA A 190 5.34 -13.96 2.37
CA ALA A 190 4.35 -14.79 1.68
C ALA A 190 3.09 -14.03 1.17
N ASN A 191 2.73 -12.88 1.78
CA ASN A 191 1.63 -12.04 1.34
C ASN A 191 1.98 -11.09 0.16
N CYS A 192 3.22 -11.13 -0.34
CA CYS A 192 3.63 -10.42 -1.55
C CYS A 192 3.16 -11.19 -2.80
N SER A 193 2.51 -10.48 -3.73
CA SER A 193 2.04 -11.05 -4.99
C SER A 193 3.20 -11.51 -5.89
N TYR A 194 4.29 -10.77 -5.94
CA TYR A 194 5.47 -11.14 -6.73
C TYR A 194 6.15 -12.41 -6.20
N ARG A 195 6.14 -12.62 -4.88
CA ARG A 195 6.58 -13.89 -4.33
C ARG A 195 5.68 -15.02 -4.77
N ARG A 196 4.36 -14.89 -4.65
CA ARG A 196 3.41 -15.92 -5.13
C ARG A 196 3.57 -16.19 -6.61
N HIS A 197 3.79 -15.15 -7.41
CA HIS A 197 4.08 -15.30 -8.85
C HIS A 197 5.33 -16.13 -9.08
N PHE A 198 6.40 -15.87 -8.35
CA PHE A 198 7.66 -16.60 -8.42
C PHE A 198 7.52 -18.06 -7.99
N GLU A 199 6.85 -18.32 -6.88
CA GLU A 199 6.56 -19.69 -6.42
C GLU A 199 5.69 -20.45 -7.43
N SER A 200 4.71 -19.77 -8.04
CA SER A 200 3.85 -20.35 -9.09
C SER A 200 4.63 -20.72 -10.36
N TRP A 201 5.62 -19.90 -10.74
CA TRP A 201 6.51 -20.20 -11.85
C TRP A 201 7.35 -21.46 -11.59
N PHE A 202 7.88 -21.64 -10.38
CA PHE A 202 8.56 -22.90 -9.99
C PHE A 202 7.60 -24.08 -10.05
N HIS A 203 6.42 -23.92 -9.49
CA HIS A 203 5.42 -25.00 -9.41
C HIS A 203 4.95 -25.44 -10.80
N ALA A 204 4.71 -24.50 -11.72
CA ALA A 204 4.28 -24.79 -13.09
C ALA A 204 5.28 -25.69 -13.86
N ASP A 205 6.56 -25.54 -13.60
CA ASP A 205 7.63 -26.35 -14.19
C ASP A 205 8.05 -27.58 -13.33
N ARG A 206 7.23 -27.93 -12.32
CA ARG A 206 7.50 -29.04 -11.37
C ARG A 206 8.87 -28.92 -10.69
N ALA A 207 9.35 -27.69 -10.53
CA ALA A 207 10.56 -27.35 -9.81
C ALA A 207 10.22 -26.78 -8.43
N THR A 208 11.16 -26.84 -7.51
CA THR A 208 11.03 -26.26 -6.18
C THR A 208 12.24 -25.37 -5.88
N PRO A 209 12.04 -24.18 -5.31
CA PRO A 209 13.17 -23.42 -4.78
C PRO A 209 13.81 -24.20 -3.64
N GLY A 210 15.08 -23.95 -3.39
CA GLY A 210 15.76 -24.41 -2.20
C GLY A 210 15.24 -23.66 -0.95
N ARG A 211 16.12 -23.01 -0.21
CA ARG A 211 15.68 -22.16 0.90
C ARG A 211 15.16 -20.82 0.37
N ILE A 212 13.97 -20.40 0.84
CA ILE A 212 13.46 -19.05 0.60
C ILE A 212 13.88 -18.16 1.77
N HIS A 213 14.70 -17.15 1.48
CA HIS A 213 15.12 -16.13 2.43
C HIS A 213 14.20 -14.92 2.31
N GLU A 214 13.44 -14.62 3.37
CA GLU A 214 12.56 -13.47 3.39
C GLU A 214 13.35 -12.18 3.60
N MET A 215 13.11 -11.20 2.72
CA MET A 215 13.70 -9.87 2.79
C MET A 215 12.65 -8.82 2.45
N GLU A 216 12.82 -7.59 2.97
CA GLU A 216 11.90 -6.48 2.74
C GLU A 216 12.54 -5.35 1.91
N SER A 217 13.60 -5.65 1.17
CA SER A 217 14.35 -4.67 0.39
C SER A 217 14.93 -5.29 -0.87
N TYR A 218 14.62 -4.72 -2.01
CA TYR A 218 15.24 -5.11 -3.28
C TYR A 218 16.75 -4.89 -3.29
N HIS A 219 17.25 -3.83 -2.63
CA HIS A 219 18.68 -3.60 -2.50
C HIS A 219 19.37 -4.73 -1.72
N GLY A 220 18.74 -5.21 -0.65
CA GLY A 220 19.25 -6.35 0.12
C GLY A 220 19.25 -7.64 -0.70
N MET A 221 18.17 -7.90 -1.46
CA MET A 221 18.08 -9.06 -2.37
C MET A 221 19.19 -8.99 -3.43
N LEU A 222 19.36 -7.84 -4.09
CA LEU A 222 20.40 -7.64 -5.11
C LEU A 222 21.81 -7.86 -4.53
N ALA A 223 22.10 -7.34 -3.33
CA ALA A 223 23.38 -7.52 -2.67
C ALA A 223 23.68 -9.00 -2.40
N CYS A 224 22.69 -9.79 -1.96
CA CYS A 224 22.82 -11.21 -1.76
C CYS A 224 23.06 -11.97 -3.07
N VAL A 225 22.38 -11.58 -4.15
CA VAL A 225 22.58 -12.16 -5.48
C VAL A 225 23.98 -11.84 -6.02
N ILE A 226 24.44 -10.59 -5.89
CA ILE A 226 25.83 -10.20 -6.26
C ILE A 226 26.85 -11.04 -5.51
N ALA A 227 26.63 -11.32 -4.23
CA ALA A 227 27.49 -12.16 -3.41
C ALA A 227 27.44 -13.66 -3.77
N GLY A 228 26.63 -14.07 -4.74
CA GLY A 228 26.52 -15.47 -5.17
C GLY A 228 25.65 -16.35 -4.26
N ALA A 229 24.84 -15.76 -3.37
CA ALA A 229 24.11 -16.51 -2.35
C ALA A 229 22.78 -17.12 -2.84
N GLY A 230 22.32 -16.77 -4.05
CA GLY A 230 21.08 -17.28 -4.62
C GLY A 230 20.55 -16.40 -5.75
N LEU A 231 19.26 -16.44 -5.98
CA LEU A 231 18.57 -15.70 -7.04
C LEU A 231 17.34 -14.96 -6.50
N ALA A 232 16.85 -13.99 -7.26
CA ALA A 232 15.67 -13.20 -6.91
C ALA A 232 14.81 -12.90 -8.14
N LEU A 233 13.52 -12.62 -7.92
CA LEU A 233 12.63 -12.07 -8.94
C LEU A 233 12.48 -10.57 -8.70
N ILE A 234 12.88 -9.75 -9.67
CA ILE A 234 12.88 -8.29 -9.55
C ILE A 234 12.27 -7.67 -10.82
N PRO A 235 11.35 -6.70 -10.72
CA PRO A 235 10.90 -5.96 -11.90
C PRO A 235 12.09 -5.26 -12.60
N ARG A 236 12.14 -5.29 -13.94
CA ARG A 236 13.21 -4.66 -14.72
C ARG A 236 13.40 -3.19 -14.32
N SER A 237 12.32 -2.44 -14.22
CA SER A 237 12.34 -1.04 -13.84
C SER A 237 13.03 -0.78 -12.48
N MET A 238 12.77 -1.65 -11.51
CA MET A 238 13.41 -1.60 -10.21
C MET A 238 14.87 -2.02 -10.29
N LEU A 239 15.18 -3.09 -10.99
CA LEU A 239 16.55 -3.59 -11.15
C LEU A 239 17.46 -2.51 -11.76
N GLU A 240 17.05 -1.92 -12.87
CA GLU A 240 17.82 -0.91 -13.60
C GLU A 240 18.04 0.39 -12.81
N SER A 241 17.17 0.68 -11.85
CA SER A 241 17.31 1.84 -10.95
C SER A 241 18.34 1.64 -9.83
N MET A 242 18.74 0.40 -9.55
CA MET A 242 19.62 0.08 -8.42
C MET A 242 21.10 0.15 -8.80
N PRO A 243 21.95 0.77 -7.97
CA PRO A 243 23.40 0.63 -8.09
C PRO A 243 23.83 -0.85 -8.03
N GLY A 244 24.72 -1.24 -8.91
CA GLY A 244 25.21 -2.62 -8.95
C GLY A 244 24.40 -3.59 -9.80
N HIS A 245 23.30 -3.17 -10.47
CA HIS A 245 22.54 -4.02 -11.39
C HIS A 245 23.39 -4.66 -12.50
N GLN A 246 24.52 -4.03 -12.87
CA GLN A 246 25.47 -4.56 -13.85
C GLN A 246 26.35 -5.72 -13.32
N GLN A 247 26.33 -5.97 -12.00
CA GLN A 247 27.11 -7.03 -11.34
C GLN A 247 26.35 -8.36 -11.22
N VAL A 248 25.22 -8.47 -11.90
CA VAL A 248 24.37 -9.66 -11.94
C VAL A 248 24.03 -10.02 -13.37
N SER A 249 23.58 -11.24 -13.60
CA SER A 249 22.91 -11.63 -14.85
C SER A 249 21.41 -11.58 -14.63
N ALA A 250 20.67 -10.99 -15.58
CA ALA A 250 19.23 -10.83 -15.48
C ALA A 250 18.55 -11.36 -16.75
N TRP A 251 17.58 -12.24 -16.57
CA TRP A 251 16.87 -12.93 -17.64
C TRP A 251 15.37 -12.67 -17.50
N PRO A 252 14.67 -12.25 -18.58
CA PRO A 252 13.23 -12.13 -18.53
C PRO A 252 12.60 -13.53 -18.34
N LEU A 253 11.52 -13.59 -17.57
CA LEU A 253 10.71 -14.81 -17.49
C LEU A 253 10.15 -15.16 -18.88
N ALA A 254 9.75 -16.42 -19.09
CA ALA A 254 9.00 -16.82 -20.27
C ALA A 254 7.75 -15.96 -20.44
N GLU A 255 7.28 -15.78 -21.69
CA GLU A 255 6.25 -14.79 -22.05
C GLU A 255 5.01 -14.83 -21.17
N GLU A 256 4.55 -16.02 -20.81
CA GLU A 256 3.38 -16.25 -19.94
C GLU A 256 3.55 -15.79 -18.50
N TRP A 257 4.81 -15.58 -18.03
CA TRP A 257 5.17 -15.17 -16.67
C TRP A 257 5.85 -13.81 -16.63
N ARG A 258 6.21 -13.27 -17.80
CA ARG A 258 7.05 -12.07 -17.92
C ARG A 258 6.36 -10.81 -17.46
N TRP A 259 5.08 -10.63 -17.81
CA TRP A 259 4.40 -9.37 -17.64
C TRP A 259 3.40 -9.41 -16.49
N LEU A 260 3.59 -8.53 -15.55
CA LEU A 260 2.61 -8.18 -14.54
C LEU A 260 2.15 -6.74 -14.77
N THR A 261 1.02 -6.38 -14.19
CA THR A 261 0.50 -5.00 -14.32
C THR A 261 0.20 -4.45 -12.94
N THR A 262 0.83 -3.35 -12.60
CA THR A 262 0.45 -2.57 -11.42
C THR A 262 -0.86 -1.85 -11.68
N TRP A 263 -1.78 -1.99 -10.77
CA TRP A 263 -3.08 -1.32 -10.77
C TRP A 263 -3.14 -0.30 -9.65
N LEU A 264 -3.78 0.85 -9.91
CA LEU A 264 -4.25 1.76 -8.88
C LEU A 264 -5.67 1.34 -8.51
N VAL A 265 -5.89 0.98 -7.24
CA VAL A 265 -7.19 0.50 -6.74
C VAL A 265 -7.69 1.39 -5.62
N TRP A 266 -9.02 1.48 -5.51
CA TRP A 266 -9.72 2.20 -4.44
C TRP A 266 -11.01 1.47 -4.08
N ARG A 267 -11.60 1.83 -2.96
CA ARG A 267 -12.87 1.23 -2.53
C ARG A 267 -14.01 1.68 -3.46
N ARG A 268 -14.83 0.72 -3.87
CA ARG A 268 -15.99 0.96 -4.74
C ARG A 268 -16.90 2.05 -4.18
N GLY A 269 -17.23 3.03 -5.03
CA GLY A 269 -18.08 4.16 -4.68
C GLY A 269 -17.42 5.18 -3.72
N ALA A 270 -16.11 5.11 -3.47
CA ALA A 270 -15.38 6.03 -2.61
C ALA A 270 -14.26 6.78 -3.34
N LYS A 271 -14.54 7.18 -4.59
CA LYS A 271 -13.60 7.97 -5.40
C LYS A 271 -13.66 9.44 -5.00
N THR A 272 -12.73 9.86 -4.15
CA THR A 272 -12.66 11.24 -3.64
C THR A 272 -12.08 12.21 -4.67
N ARG A 273 -12.29 13.52 -4.47
CA ARG A 273 -11.72 14.59 -5.34
C ARG A 273 -10.20 14.57 -5.37
N GLN A 274 -9.55 14.24 -4.24
CA GLN A 274 -8.09 14.07 -4.18
C GLN A 274 -7.62 12.91 -5.08
N LEU A 275 -8.33 11.79 -5.05
CA LEU A 275 -8.05 10.63 -5.91
C LEU A 275 -8.30 10.95 -7.39
N GLU A 276 -9.37 11.68 -7.71
CA GLU A 276 -9.66 12.13 -9.08
C GLU A 276 -8.55 13.04 -9.62
N ALA A 277 -8.12 14.01 -8.82
CA ALA A 277 -7.01 14.89 -9.15
C ALA A 277 -5.69 14.11 -9.34
N PHE A 278 -5.44 13.11 -8.48
CA PHE A 278 -4.27 12.25 -8.60
C PHE A 278 -4.30 11.39 -9.88
N ILE A 279 -5.44 10.78 -10.20
CA ILE A 279 -5.62 9.97 -11.42
C ILE A 279 -5.43 10.84 -12.68
N ALA A 280 -5.97 12.06 -12.69
CA ALA A 280 -5.81 12.98 -13.81
C ALA A 280 -4.34 13.28 -14.07
N LEU A 281 -3.60 13.65 -13.01
CA LEU A 281 -2.16 13.94 -13.11
C LEU A 281 -1.34 12.71 -13.50
N LEU A 282 -1.65 11.55 -12.93
CA LEU A 282 -0.99 10.28 -13.27
C LEU A 282 -1.14 9.94 -14.76
N ASN A 283 -2.29 10.23 -15.35
CA ASN A 283 -2.51 10.04 -16.79
C ASN A 283 -1.77 11.08 -17.65
N GLU A 284 -1.71 12.35 -17.21
CA GLU A 284 -0.91 13.41 -17.86
C GLU A 284 0.57 13.00 -17.92
N ASP A 285 1.16 12.61 -16.79
CA ASP A 285 2.57 12.20 -16.69
C ASP A 285 2.89 10.96 -17.56
N ARG A 286 1.95 9.99 -17.61
CA ARG A 286 2.12 8.79 -18.46
C ARG A 286 2.11 9.13 -19.95
N GLN A 287 1.27 10.04 -20.39
CA GLN A 287 1.23 10.47 -21.78
C GLN A 287 2.51 11.20 -22.17
N THR A 288 3.04 12.04 -21.29
CA THR A 288 4.29 12.76 -21.51
C THR A 288 5.50 11.82 -21.56
N ALA A 289 5.51 10.75 -20.77
CA ALA A 289 6.60 9.76 -20.76
C ALA A 289 6.60 8.84 -22.01
N VAL A 290 5.52 8.75 -22.76
CA VAL A 290 5.37 7.91 -23.97
C VAL A 290 5.64 8.72 -25.26
N SER A 291 5.64 10.04 -25.19
CA SER A 291 5.99 10.90 -26.33
C SER A 291 7.53 11.01 -26.42
N PRO A 292 8.16 10.58 -27.54
CA PRO A 292 9.61 10.55 -27.72
C PRO A 292 10.23 11.95 -27.77
#